data_1e8597dc4cb1af9ae3c806aa1e1c7da8
#
_entry.id   1e8597dc4cb1af9ae3c806aa1e1c7da8
#
_cell.length_a   1.000
_cell.length_b   1.000
_cell.length_c   1.000
_cell.angle_alpha   90.00
_cell.angle_beta   90.00
_cell.angle_gamma   90.00
#
_symmetry.space_group_name_H-M   'P 1'
#
loop_
_entity.id
_entity.type
_entity.pdbx_description
1 polymer ?
#
loop_
_entity_poly.entity_id
_entity_poly.type
_entity_poly.pdbx_seq_one_letter_code
_entity_poly.pdbx_strand_id
1 'polypeptide(L)'
;MPILTYELGARTTPNERSTTGARNGYVAAIIKQDSDLRPAQVYSELAANRLAQFLGLPVAVGVAVQSQRTNDTLRFASLKAAESGLDYYDFTDHDASFENDDDECIVPGMHIESGHVSALQRVCQRYPLETAQIAVFDLWIGNDDRPGNLKAALNEENFGAIFAMDQGASLLSCTDRRPLALDLLRSSDFPRFHAFQKLVSPLYCGEMIERIAAIPDWAMYAAMTFDDNVGSVTIAEQYEVCEILKDRRRFLREMVERVLF
;
A
#
# COMPACT_ATOMS: atom_id res chain seq x y z
N MET A 1 -16.79 -14.55 -0.52
CA MET A 1 -15.95 -13.36 -0.61
C MET A 1 -15.45 -13.05 0.79
N PRO A 2 -14.16 -13.05 1.09
CA PRO A 2 -13.68 -12.73 2.41
C PRO A 2 -14.02 -11.27 2.75
N ILE A 3 -14.54 -11.05 3.94
CA ILE A 3 -14.90 -9.72 4.42
C ILE A 3 -13.74 -9.20 5.25
N LEU A 4 -13.23 -8.04 4.86
CA LEU A 4 -12.25 -7.31 5.66
C LEU A 4 -12.90 -6.87 6.96
N THR A 5 -12.41 -7.35 8.09
CA THR A 5 -12.89 -6.96 9.42
C THR A 5 -11.88 -6.02 10.07
N TYR A 6 -12.41 -5.00 10.74
CA TYR A 6 -11.62 -4.02 11.49
C TYR A 6 -11.92 -4.13 12.98
N GLU A 7 -10.94 -3.83 13.82
CA GLU A 7 -11.13 -3.80 15.25
C GLU A 7 -12.13 -2.72 15.66
N LEU A 8 -13.19 -3.11 16.35
CA LEU A 8 -14.14 -2.19 16.98
C LEU A 8 -13.65 -1.82 18.39
N GLY A 9 -13.76 -0.53 18.74
CA GLY A 9 -13.60 -0.10 20.13
C GLY A 9 -14.65 -0.76 21.05
N ALA A 10 -14.26 -0.95 22.32
CA ALA A 10 -15.02 -1.74 23.28
C ALA A 10 -16.43 -1.20 23.64
N ARG A 11 -16.79 0.02 23.23
CA ARG A 11 -18.08 0.64 23.56
C ARG A 11 -18.71 1.33 22.37
N THR A 12 -19.98 1.02 22.11
CA THR A 12 -20.85 1.75 21.20
C THR A 12 -21.98 2.42 21.96
N THR A 13 -22.39 3.63 21.57
CA THR A 13 -23.52 4.33 22.16
C THR A 13 -24.65 4.47 21.11
N PRO A 14 -25.92 4.42 21.50
CA PRO A 14 -27.02 4.70 20.56
C PRO A 14 -26.85 6.08 19.94
N ASN A 15 -27.15 6.17 18.62
CA ASN A 15 -27.28 7.46 17.98
C ASN A 15 -28.73 7.94 18.09
N GLU A 16 -28.97 8.90 18.97
CA GLU A 16 -30.31 9.41 19.28
C GLU A 16 -31.04 10.01 18.07
N ARG A 17 -30.32 10.40 17.01
CA ARG A 17 -30.87 10.93 15.77
C ARG A 17 -31.18 9.87 14.72
N SER A 18 -30.88 8.59 15.01
CA SER A 18 -31.06 7.52 14.04
C SER A 18 -32.41 6.84 14.21
N THR A 19 -33.20 6.81 13.13
CA THR A 19 -34.45 6.04 13.03
C THR A 19 -34.19 4.55 12.69
N THR A 20 -32.97 4.18 12.30
CA THR A 20 -32.59 2.83 11.88
C THR A 20 -31.79 2.05 12.92
N GLY A 21 -31.72 2.56 14.15
CA GLY A 21 -30.96 1.92 15.23
C GLY A 21 -29.42 2.04 15.09
N ALA A 22 -28.93 3.00 14.32
CA ALA A 22 -27.48 3.24 14.21
C ALA A 22 -26.86 3.58 15.57
N ARG A 23 -25.61 3.21 15.73
CA ARG A 23 -24.82 3.44 16.95
C ARG A 23 -23.55 4.21 16.61
N ASN A 24 -23.12 5.07 17.53
CA ASN A 24 -21.79 5.67 17.48
C ASN A 24 -20.79 4.68 18.04
N GLY A 25 -19.66 4.52 17.39
CA GLY A 25 -18.59 3.62 17.79
C GLY A 25 -17.21 4.14 17.38
N TYR A 26 -16.19 3.44 17.77
CA TYR A 26 -14.80 3.73 17.42
C TYR A 26 -14.20 2.50 16.73
N VAL A 27 -13.35 2.73 15.76
CA VAL A 27 -12.50 1.69 15.14
C VAL A 27 -11.05 1.97 15.49
N ALA A 28 -10.26 0.92 15.69
CA ALA A 28 -8.83 1.06 15.89
C ALA A 28 -8.17 1.52 14.59
N ALA A 29 -7.21 2.44 14.69
CA ALA A 29 -6.47 2.94 13.53
C ALA A 29 -5.01 3.18 13.90
N ILE A 30 -4.12 3.02 12.91
CA ILE A 30 -2.72 3.40 12.99
C ILE A 30 -2.61 4.80 12.42
N ILE A 31 -2.11 5.75 13.23
CA ILE A 31 -1.98 7.16 12.86
C ILE A 31 -0.56 7.44 12.41
N LYS A 32 -0.40 8.00 11.22
CA LYS A 32 0.89 8.38 10.62
C LYS A 32 0.96 9.88 10.39
N GLN A 33 2.17 10.41 10.48
CA GLN A 33 2.48 11.82 10.24
C GLN A 33 3.79 11.94 9.46
N ASP A 34 4.03 13.10 8.87
CA ASP A 34 5.30 13.39 8.23
C ASP A 34 6.44 13.39 9.25
N SER A 35 7.62 13.00 8.80
CA SER A 35 8.87 12.98 9.57
C SER A 35 10.03 13.51 8.71
N ASP A 36 11.17 13.79 9.35
CA ASP A 36 12.37 14.23 8.62
C ASP A 36 12.86 13.19 7.59
N LEU A 37 12.66 11.91 7.88
CA LEU A 37 13.01 10.81 6.97
C LEU A 37 11.94 10.57 5.88
N ARG A 38 10.71 10.98 6.12
CA ARG A 38 9.57 10.81 5.22
C ARG A 38 8.72 12.08 5.19
N PRO A 39 9.20 13.17 4.57
CA PRO A 39 8.59 14.50 4.67
C PRO A 39 7.30 14.68 3.86
N ALA A 40 6.89 13.67 3.09
CA ALA A 40 5.64 13.64 2.32
C ALA A 40 4.84 12.36 2.56
N GLN A 41 5.05 11.70 3.71
CA GLN A 41 4.43 10.40 4.02
C GLN A 41 2.90 10.49 4.03
N VAL A 42 2.35 11.52 4.65
CA VAL A 42 0.88 11.70 4.75
C VAL A 42 0.27 11.86 3.36
N TYR A 43 0.87 12.66 2.50
CA TYR A 43 0.42 12.81 1.11
C TYR A 43 0.52 11.49 0.33
N SER A 44 1.67 10.82 0.40
CA SER A 44 1.91 9.56 -0.31
C SER A 44 0.92 8.48 0.11
N GLU A 45 0.66 8.33 1.41
CA GLU A 45 -0.37 7.42 1.93
C GLU A 45 -1.76 7.75 1.40
N LEU A 46 -2.18 9.01 1.48
CA LEU A 46 -3.52 9.41 1.05
C LEU A 46 -3.73 9.20 -0.45
N ALA A 47 -2.78 9.65 -1.27
CA ALA A 47 -2.87 9.56 -2.72
C ALA A 47 -2.80 8.10 -3.20
N ALA A 48 -1.82 7.34 -2.72
CA ALA A 48 -1.67 5.93 -3.09
C ALA A 48 -2.85 5.09 -2.61
N ASN A 49 -3.36 5.32 -1.39
CA ASN A 49 -4.53 4.59 -0.87
C ASN A 49 -5.79 4.85 -1.70
N ARG A 50 -6.06 6.11 -2.11
CA ARG A 50 -7.18 6.45 -2.99
C ARG A 50 -7.05 5.79 -4.37
N LEU A 51 -5.86 5.80 -4.98
CA LEU A 51 -5.59 5.11 -6.25
C LEU A 51 -5.80 3.61 -6.12
N ALA A 52 -5.29 3.00 -5.05
CA ALA A 52 -5.43 1.57 -4.79
C ALA A 52 -6.91 1.18 -4.62
N GLN A 53 -7.69 1.95 -3.86
CA GLN A 53 -9.13 1.74 -3.71
C GLN A 53 -9.88 1.90 -5.04
N PHE A 54 -9.56 2.92 -5.83
CA PHE A 54 -10.14 3.11 -7.16
C PHE A 54 -9.88 1.91 -8.08
N LEU A 55 -8.68 1.35 -8.01
CA LEU A 55 -8.30 0.15 -8.75
C LEU A 55 -8.87 -1.14 -8.16
N GLY A 56 -9.54 -1.10 -7.00
CA GLY A 56 -10.08 -2.28 -6.32
C GLY A 56 -9.01 -3.19 -5.76
N LEU A 57 -7.84 -2.66 -5.40
CA LEU A 57 -6.79 -3.41 -4.73
C LEU A 57 -7.18 -3.71 -3.27
N PRO A 58 -6.72 -4.85 -2.73
CA PRO A 58 -6.96 -5.21 -1.34
C PRO A 58 -6.04 -4.39 -0.41
N VAL A 59 -6.43 -3.17 -0.12
CA VAL A 59 -5.68 -2.26 0.78
C VAL A 59 -6.48 -1.96 2.03
N ALA A 60 -5.80 -1.77 3.16
CA ALA A 60 -6.44 -1.24 4.36
C ALA A 60 -6.98 0.17 4.08
N VAL A 61 -8.22 0.44 4.51
CA VAL A 61 -8.84 1.75 4.27
C VAL A 61 -8.13 2.81 5.09
N GLY A 62 -7.72 3.87 4.41
CA GLY A 62 -7.07 5.03 5.01
C GLY A 62 -7.88 6.31 4.80
N VAL A 63 -7.80 7.20 5.78
CA VAL A 63 -8.49 8.50 5.77
C VAL A 63 -7.60 9.62 6.30
N ALA A 64 -7.85 10.83 5.84
CA ALA A 64 -7.27 12.03 6.43
C ALA A 64 -7.90 12.31 7.80
N VAL A 65 -7.07 12.60 8.80
CA VAL A 65 -7.52 12.94 10.16
C VAL A 65 -6.77 14.13 10.69
N GLN A 66 -7.45 14.89 11.56
CA GLN A 66 -6.88 16.03 12.26
C GLN A 66 -7.37 16.04 13.71
N SER A 67 -6.51 16.42 14.64
CA SER A 67 -6.91 16.58 16.05
C SER A 67 -7.85 17.78 16.22
N GLN A 68 -8.92 17.59 16.97
CA GLN A 68 -9.84 18.67 17.30
C GLN A 68 -9.30 19.61 18.41
N ARG A 69 -8.24 19.20 19.12
CA ARG A 69 -7.75 19.90 20.32
C ARG A 69 -6.55 20.81 20.07
N THR A 70 -5.88 20.60 18.98
CA THR A 70 -4.68 21.36 18.57
C THR A 70 -4.87 21.76 17.11
N ASN A 71 -4.32 22.91 16.70
CA ASN A 71 -4.16 23.26 15.27
C ASN A 71 -3.14 22.30 14.63
N ASP A 72 -3.38 21.02 14.78
CA ASP A 72 -2.46 19.97 14.40
C ASP A 72 -2.42 19.81 12.88
N THR A 73 -1.27 19.45 12.40
CA THR A 73 -1.05 19.07 11.02
C THR A 73 -1.93 17.88 10.61
N LEU A 74 -2.32 17.86 9.36
CA LEU A 74 -3.05 16.73 8.77
C LEU A 74 -2.25 15.44 8.95
N ARG A 75 -2.93 14.35 9.29
CA ARG A 75 -2.37 13.01 9.47
C ARG A 75 -3.13 12.00 8.61
N PHE A 76 -2.53 10.87 8.38
CA PHE A 76 -3.17 9.72 7.78
C PHE A 76 -3.56 8.72 8.87
N ALA A 77 -4.78 8.16 8.81
CA ALA A 77 -5.22 7.08 9.67
C ALA A 77 -5.56 5.86 8.82
N SER A 78 -4.80 4.78 8.98
CA SER A 78 -5.12 3.48 8.41
C SER A 78 -5.94 2.68 9.39
N LEU A 79 -7.09 2.13 8.98
CA LEU A 79 -7.88 1.25 9.84
C LEU A 79 -7.09 -0.02 10.15
N LYS A 80 -7.04 -0.38 11.43
CA LYS A 80 -6.36 -1.60 11.88
C LYS A 80 -7.22 -2.82 11.53
N ALA A 81 -6.66 -3.72 10.70
CA ALA A 81 -7.31 -4.99 10.43
C ALA A 81 -7.47 -5.79 11.73
N ALA A 82 -8.64 -6.41 11.92
CA ALA A 82 -8.90 -7.24 13.07
C ALA A 82 -8.05 -8.53 12.98
N GLU A 83 -7.35 -8.84 14.05
CA GLU A 83 -6.50 -10.04 14.15
C GLU A 83 -7.30 -11.27 14.57
N SER A 84 -8.48 -11.07 15.18
CA SER A 84 -9.27 -12.18 15.76
C SER A 84 -9.96 -13.02 14.69
N GLY A 85 -9.62 -14.29 14.61
CA GLY A 85 -10.27 -15.31 13.81
C GLY A 85 -9.65 -15.58 12.42
N LEU A 86 -8.54 -14.94 12.10
CA LEU A 86 -7.75 -15.21 10.90
C LEU A 86 -6.28 -15.33 11.32
N ASP A 87 -5.63 -16.41 10.92
CA ASP A 87 -4.18 -16.52 11.02
C ASP A 87 -3.57 -15.65 9.91
N TYR A 88 -3.19 -14.43 10.27
CA TYR A 88 -2.45 -13.55 9.38
C TYR A 88 -0.96 -13.86 9.47
N TYR A 89 -0.32 -14.00 8.34
CA TYR A 89 1.13 -13.89 8.30
C TYR A 89 1.49 -12.41 8.28
N ASP A 90 2.08 -11.93 9.38
CA ASP A 90 2.62 -10.59 9.48
C ASP A 90 4.13 -10.65 9.24
N PHE A 91 4.59 -10.10 8.12
CA PHE A 91 6.01 -10.07 7.76
C PHE A 91 6.83 -9.13 8.66
N THR A 92 6.17 -8.34 9.51
CA THR A 92 6.86 -7.49 10.50
C THR A 92 7.17 -8.22 11.80
N ASP A 93 6.45 -9.29 12.12
CA ASP A 93 6.76 -10.11 13.27
C ASP A 93 7.93 -11.03 12.93
N HIS A 94 9.12 -10.68 13.41
CA HIS A 94 10.28 -11.56 13.45
C HIS A 94 10.02 -12.71 14.43
N ASP A 95 9.05 -13.56 14.12
CA ASP A 95 8.87 -14.78 14.91
C ASP A 95 10.03 -15.71 14.62
N ALA A 96 10.92 -15.82 15.62
CA ALA A 96 12.11 -16.66 15.65
C ALA A 96 11.81 -18.18 15.56
N SER A 97 10.63 -18.58 15.11
CA SER A 97 10.22 -19.98 14.99
C SER A 97 10.54 -20.63 13.64
N PHE A 98 11.11 -19.90 12.69
CA PHE A 98 11.71 -20.50 11.49
C PHE A 98 13.18 -20.79 11.74
N GLU A 99 13.44 -21.75 12.64
CA GLU A 99 14.76 -22.36 12.79
C GLU A 99 15.12 -23.12 11.51
N ASN A 100 16.27 -22.75 10.95
CA ASN A 100 17.11 -23.49 10.04
C ASN A 100 16.63 -23.72 8.60
N ASP A 101 16.89 -22.73 7.74
CA ASP A 101 17.35 -23.02 6.39
C ASP A 101 18.45 -22.04 6.01
N ASP A 102 19.69 -22.57 5.87
CA ASP A 102 20.95 -21.83 5.67
C ASP A 102 21.12 -21.21 4.26
N ASP A 103 20.03 -21.03 3.49
CA ASP A 103 20.09 -20.41 2.17
C ASP A 103 19.70 -18.93 2.22
N GLU A 104 20.69 -18.06 2.44
CA GLU A 104 20.54 -16.62 2.20
C GLU A 104 20.27 -16.37 0.70
N CYS A 105 19.03 -16.14 0.36
CA CYS A 105 18.67 -15.69 -0.98
C CYS A 105 18.99 -14.19 -1.11
N ILE A 106 20.21 -13.88 -1.54
CA ILE A 106 20.65 -12.50 -1.79
C ILE A 106 20.06 -12.04 -3.13
N VAL A 107 19.00 -11.28 -3.08
CA VAL A 107 18.57 -10.47 -4.22
C VAL A 107 19.43 -9.21 -4.21
N PRO A 108 20.10 -8.83 -5.34
CA PRO A 108 20.94 -7.66 -5.35
C PRO A 108 20.23 -6.40 -4.86
N GLY A 109 20.65 -5.87 -3.72
CA GLY A 109 20.09 -4.68 -3.08
C GLY A 109 19.07 -4.95 -1.96
N MET A 110 18.77 -6.21 -1.62
CA MET A 110 17.82 -6.56 -0.58
C MET A 110 18.27 -7.82 0.16
N HIS A 111 18.42 -7.72 1.47
CA HIS A 111 18.58 -8.88 2.34
C HIS A 111 17.17 -9.35 2.76
N ILE A 112 16.67 -10.41 2.12
CA ILE A 112 15.46 -11.10 2.56
C ILE A 112 15.92 -12.39 3.24
N GLU A 113 15.59 -12.56 4.51
CA GLU A 113 15.84 -13.80 5.22
C GLU A 113 15.10 -14.96 4.53
N SER A 114 15.69 -16.16 4.51
CA SER A 114 15.17 -17.33 3.78
C SER A 114 13.72 -17.70 4.19
N GLY A 115 13.38 -17.54 5.47
CA GLY A 115 12.03 -17.71 5.97
C GLY A 115 11.01 -16.76 5.32
N HIS A 116 11.39 -15.51 5.05
CA HIS A 116 10.56 -14.55 4.34
C HIS A 116 10.32 -14.94 2.88
N VAL A 117 11.31 -15.50 2.19
CA VAL A 117 11.14 -15.97 0.79
C VAL A 117 10.10 -17.06 0.71
N SER A 118 10.15 -18.07 1.59
CA SER A 118 9.16 -19.15 1.63
C SER A 118 7.76 -18.63 1.93
N ALA A 119 7.63 -17.66 2.83
CA ALA A 119 6.35 -17.04 3.16
C ALA A 119 5.80 -16.21 1.97
N LEU A 120 6.63 -15.44 1.28
CA LEU A 120 6.24 -14.71 0.08
C LEU A 120 5.80 -15.65 -1.04
N GLN A 121 6.49 -16.77 -1.23
CA GLN A 121 6.08 -17.82 -2.19
C GLN A 121 4.69 -18.37 -1.87
N ARG A 122 4.43 -18.72 -0.61
CA ARG A 122 3.11 -19.21 -0.16
C ARG A 122 2.02 -18.17 -0.38
N VAL A 123 2.28 -16.89 -0.08
CA VAL A 123 1.34 -15.78 -0.32
C VAL A 123 1.05 -15.64 -1.81
N CYS A 124 2.07 -15.61 -2.67
CA CYS A 124 1.90 -15.51 -4.12
C CYS A 124 1.15 -16.73 -4.72
N GLN A 125 1.36 -17.92 -4.19
CA GLN A 125 0.63 -19.12 -4.59
C GLN A 125 -0.84 -19.07 -4.14
N ARG A 126 -1.11 -18.55 -2.94
CA ARG A 126 -2.46 -18.45 -2.37
C ARG A 126 -3.30 -17.35 -2.98
N TYR A 127 -2.66 -16.21 -3.32
CA TYR A 127 -3.29 -15.00 -3.83
C TYR A 127 -2.64 -14.52 -5.14
N PRO A 128 -2.64 -15.35 -6.21
CA PRO A 128 -1.86 -15.03 -7.41
C PRO A 128 -2.35 -13.78 -8.16
N LEU A 129 -3.65 -13.48 -8.07
CA LEU A 129 -4.24 -12.28 -8.67
C LEU A 129 -3.86 -11.03 -7.87
N GLU A 130 -4.10 -11.06 -6.58
CA GLU A 130 -3.93 -9.91 -5.70
C GLU A 130 -2.44 -9.52 -5.59
N THR A 131 -1.54 -10.50 -5.47
CA THR A 131 -0.10 -10.25 -5.40
C THR A 131 0.45 -9.67 -6.70
N ALA A 132 -0.01 -10.15 -7.85
CA ALA A 132 0.35 -9.56 -9.15
C ALA A 132 -0.15 -8.11 -9.27
N GLN A 133 -1.39 -7.85 -8.86
CA GLN A 133 -1.97 -6.51 -8.88
C GLN A 133 -1.21 -5.55 -7.94
N ILE A 134 -0.89 -5.99 -6.71
CA ILE A 134 -0.10 -5.22 -5.75
C ILE A 134 1.29 -4.92 -6.33
N ALA A 135 1.99 -5.92 -6.88
CA ALA A 135 3.33 -5.75 -7.44
C ALA A 135 3.36 -4.70 -8.56
N VAL A 136 2.43 -4.78 -9.52
CA VAL A 136 2.34 -3.81 -10.62
C VAL A 136 2.01 -2.41 -10.11
N PHE A 137 1.13 -2.31 -9.13
CA PHE A 137 0.78 -1.05 -8.49
C PHE A 137 1.98 -0.43 -7.77
N ASP A 138 2.73 -1.22 -6.99
CA ASP A 138 3.93 -0.77 -6.30
C ASP A 138 4.98 -0.23 -7.28
N LEU A 139 5.23 -0.93 -8.38
CA LEU A 139 6.14 -0.45 -9.42
C LEU A 139 5.67 0.88 -10.01
N TRP A 140 4.36 1.04 -10.24
CA TRP A 140 3.81 2.26 -10.79
C TRP A 140 3.96 3.47 -9.87
N ILE A 141 3.66 3.31 -8.57
CA ILE A 141 3.75 4.38 -7.57
C ILE A 141 5.17 4.57 -6.99
N GLY A 142 6.13 3.74 -7.38
CA GLY A 142 7.50 3.79 -6.87
C GLY A 142 7.65 3.32 -5.42
N ASN A 143 6.89 2.30 -5.02
CA ASN A 143 7.00 1.69 -3.69
C ASN A 143 7.97 0.50 -3.72
N ASP A 144 9.03 0.54 -2.93
CA ASP A 144 10.03 -0.52 -2.81
C ASP A 144 10.05 -1.20 -1.42
N ASP A 145 9.11 -0.83 -0.54
CA ASP A 145 9.02 -1.27 0.87
C ASP A 145 7.83 -2.22 1.12
N ARG A 146 7.56 -3.16 0.20
CA ARG A 146 6.40 -4.05 0.31
C ARG A 146 6.53 -5.19 1.31
N PRO A 147 7.69 -5.86 1.52
CA PRO A 147 7.73 -7.10 2.31
C PRO A 147 7.19 -6.97 3.73
N GLY A 148 7.54 -5.90 4.43
CA GLY A 148 7.06 -5.62 5.79
C GLY A 148 5.64 -5.05 5.87
N ASN A 149 4.98 -4.80 4.73
CA ASN A 149 3.75 -4.03 4.64
C ASN A 149 2.62 -4.82 3.96
N LEU A 150 2.54 -6.11 4.29
CA LEU A 150 1.56 -7.05 3.77
C LEU A 150 1.03 -7.93 4.91
N LYS A 151 -0.28 -8.14 4.95
CA LYS A 151 -0.92 -9.15 5.80
C LYS A 151 -1.71 -10.12 4.95
N ALA A 152 -1.54 -11.41 5.17
CA ALA A 152 -2.23 -12.44 4.41
C ALA A 152 -2.64 -13.61 5.29
N ALA A 153 -3.87 -14.10 5.13
CA ALA A 153 -4.33 -15.32 5.78
C ALA A 153 -3.82 -16.53 4.97
N LEU A 154 -3.03 -17.39 5.59
CA LEU A 154 -2.46 -18.59 4.96
C LEU A 154 -3.11 -19.89 5.44
N ASN A 155 -4.08 -19.82 6.33
CA ASN A 155 -4.81 -21.00 6.82
C ASN A 155 -5.78 -21.52 5.75
N GLU A 156 -5.79 -22.85 5.50
CA GLU A 156 -6.65 -23.49 4.49
C GLU A 156 -8.13 -23.45 4.84
N GLU A 157 -8.47 -23.39 6.13
CA GLU A 157 -9.85 -23.39 6.61
C GLU A 157 -10.56 -22.04 6.42
N ASN A 158 -9.82 -20.97 6.20
CA ASN A 158 -10.38 -19.64 6.06
C ASN A 158 -10.48 -19.22 4.58
N PHE A 159 -11.58 -18.59 4.21
CA PHE A 159 -11.67 -17.82 2.97
C PHE A 159 -10.67 -16.67 3.07
N GLY A 160 -9.45 -16.94 2.65
CA GLY A 160 -8.31 -16.07 2.88
C GLY A 160 -8.54 -14.61 2.46
N ALA A 161 -7.95 -13.72 3.19
CA ALA A 161 -7.86 -12.31 2.86
C ALA A 161 -6.39 -11.90 2.79
N ILE A 162 -6.08 -10.97 1.90
CA ILE A 162 -4.78 -10.33 1.80
C ILE A 162 -4.98 -8.82 1.83
N PHE A 163 -4.05 -8.11 2.48
CA PHE A 163 -4.05 -6.67 2.56
C PHE A 163 -2.67 -6.11 2.28
N ALA A 164 -2.58 -5.18 1.36
CA ALA A 164 -1.45 -4.29 1.28
C ALA A 164 -1.68 -3.10 2.23
N MET A 165 -0.67 -2.78 3.01
CA MET A 165 -0.66 -1.65 3.95
C MET A 165 0.51 -0.75 3.62
N ASP A 166 0.61 0.36 4.30
CA ASP A 166 1.77 1.25 4.31
C ASP A 166 2.32 1.58 2.91
N GLN A 167 1.65 2.51 2.23
CA GLN A 167 2.14 3.08 0.99
C GLN A 167 3.02 4.31 1.22
N GLY A 168 3.38 4.59 2.47
CA GLY A 168 4.14 5.78 2.87
C GLY A 168 5.54 5.88 2.28
N ALA A 169 6.11 4.77 1.82
CA ALA A 169 7.40 4.71 1.13
C ALA A 169 7.28 4.86 -0.40
N SER A 170 6.24 5.51 -0.90
CA SER A 170 5.97 5.69 -2.33
C SER A 170 5.86 7.16 -2.73
N LEU A 171 5.64 7.44 -3.99
CA LEU A 171 5.41 8.77 -4.54
C LEU A 171 6.48 9.77 -4.09
N LEU A 172 6.09 10.91 -3.51
CA LEU A 172 7.02 11.94 -3.03
C LEU A 172 7.82 11.51 -1.79
N SER A 173 7.50 10.37 -1.19
CA SER A 173 8.16 9.81 -0.01
C SER A 173 8.94 8.51 -0.29
N CYS A 174 9.16 8.16 -1.57
CA CYS A 174 10.03 7.04 -1.94
C CYS A 174 11.52 7.29 -1.61
N THR A 175 11.85 8.52 -1.18
CA THR A 175 13.14 8.93 -0.62
C THR A 175 12.92 10.08 0.37
N ASP A 176 13.96 10.44 1.13
CA ASP A 176 13.97 11.54 2.08
C ASP A 176 13.92 12.95 1.45
N ARG A 177 14.12 13.06 0.12
CA ARG A 177 14.18 14.32 -0.62
C ARG A 177 13.18 14.33 -1.79
N ARG A 178 12.16 15.17 -1.71
CA ARG A 178 11.11 15.28 -2.74
C ARG A 178 11.60 15.55 -4.17
N PRO A 179 12.59 16.44 -4.43
CA PRO A 179 13.11 16.60 -5.79
C PRO A 179 13.71 15.31 -6.35
N LEU A 180 14.44 14.54 -5.52
CA LEU A 180 14.96 13.24 -5.92
C LEU A 180 13.84 12.22 -6.15
N ALA A 181 12.78 12.24 -5.34
CA ALA A 181 11.61 11.38 -5.54
C ALA A 181 10.96 11.63 -6.91
N LEU A 182 10.79 12.90 -7.30
CA LEU A 182 10.26 13.24 -8.62
C LEU A 182 11.16 12.74 -9.76
N ASP A 183 12.48 12.87 -9.62
CA ASP A 183 13.45 12.38 -10.63
C ASP A 183 13.41 10.84 -10.73
N LEU A 184 13.34 10.12 -9.59
CA LEU A 184 13.20 8.67 -9.56
C LEU A 184 11.88 8.22 -10.22
N LEU A 185 10.77 8.89 -9.93
CA LEU A 185 9.48 8.56 -10.54
C LEU A 185 9.43 8.82 -12.04
N ARG A 186 10.19 9.77 -12.58
CA ARG A 186 10.33 9.99 -14.02
C ARG A 186 11.14 8.89 -14.70
N SER A 187 11.98 8.19 -13.96
CA SER A 187 12.82 7.11 -14.49
C SER A 187 12.02 5.81 -14.64
N SER A 188 12.19 5.14 -15.77
CA SER A 188 11.71 3.76 -15.94
C SER A 188 12.54 2.75 -15.14
N ASP A 189 13.73 3.12 -14.65
CA ASP A 189 14.64 2.23 -13.91
C ASP A 189 14.32 2.14 -12.42
N PHE A 190 13.30 2.82 -11.93
CA PHE A 190 12.89 2.80 -10.53
C PHE A 190 11.44 2.33 -10.37
N PRO A 191 11.14 1.44 -9.40
CA PRO A 191 12.06 0.64 -8.57
C PRO A 191 12.90 -0.37 -9.37
N ARG A 192 14.04 -0.76 -8.83
CA ARG A 192 14.95 -1.71 -9.50
C ARG A 192 14.65 -3.17 -9.18
N PHE A 193 13.93 -3.41 -8.10
CA PHE A 193 13.52 -4.76 -7.67
C PHE A 193 12.16 -4.69 -6.98
N HIS A 194 11.55 -5.86 -6.81
CA HIS A 194 10.33 -6.03 -6.02
C HIS A 194 10.37 -7.39 -5.32
N ALA A 195 9.84 -7.47 -4.09
CA ALA A 195 9.85 -8.70 -3.30
C ALA A 195 9.14 -9.89 -3.98
N PHE A 196 8.21 -9.63 -4.88
CA PHE A 196 7.48 -10.65 -5.64
C PHE A 196 8.12 -11.01 -6.98
N GLN A 197 9.38 -10.61 -7.21
CA GLN A 197 10.13 -10.98 -8.42
C GLN A 197 10.12 -12.49 -8.62
N LYS A 198 9.79 -12.95 -9.83
CA LYS A 198 9.65 -14.37 -10.25
C LYS A 198 8.58 -15.18 -9.49
N LEU A 199 7.75 -14.52 -8.67
CA LEU A 199 6.71 -15.19 -7.88
C LEU A 199 5.30 -14.90 -8.39
N VAL A 200 5.11 -13.83 -9.18
CA VAL A 200 3.79 -13.40 -9.68
C VAL A 200 3.49 -13.88 -11.07
N SER A 201 2.19 -13.94 -11.40
CA SER A 201 1.71 -14.39 -12.71
C SER A 201 1.81 -13.29 -13.77
N PRO A 202 2.48 -13.54 -14.92
CA PRO A 202 2.53 -12.58 -16.04
C PRO A 202 1.13 -12.19 -16.56
N LEU A 203 0.18 -13.13 -16.57
CA LEU A 203 -1.20 -12.88 -17.01
C LEU A 203 -1.86 -11.80 -16.16
N TYR A 204 -1.85 -11.96 -14.82
CA TYR A 204 -2.48 -11.01 -13.92
C TYR A 204 -1.74 -9.69 -13.83
N CYS A 205 -0.42 -9.68 -14.02
CA CYS A 205 0.34 -8.43 -14.20
C CYS A 205 -0.12 -7.68 -15.44
N GLY A 206 -0.32 -8.37 -16.57
CA GLY A 206 -0.83 -7.77 -17.79
C GLY A 206 -2.20 -7.12 -17.63
N GLU A 207 -3.14 -7.81 -16.98
CA GLU A 207 -4.47 -7.27 -16.68
C GLU A 207 -4.39 -5.99 -15.81
N MET A 208 -3.50 -5.95 -14.83
CA MET A 208 -3.35 -4.78 -13.98
C MET A 208 -2.71 -3.61 -14.71
N ILE A 209 -1.74 -3.84 -15.60
CA ILE A 209 -1.17 -2.80 -16.47
C ILE A 209 -2.28 -2.14 -17.29
N GLU A 210 -3.16 -2.93 -17.93
CA GLU A 210 -4.27 -2.41 -18.72
C GLU A 210 -5.27 -1.61 -17.88
N ARG A 211 -5.55 -2.06 -16.64
CA ARG A 211 -6.41 -1.31 -15.70
C ARG A 211 -5.80 0.05 -15.34
N ILE A 212 -4.51 0.11 -15.04
CA ILE A 212 -3.80 1.35 -14.74
C ILE A 212 -3.79 2.27 -15.99
N ALA A 213 -3.53 1.71 -17.18
CA ALA A 213 -3.55 2.48 -18.42
C ALA A 213 -4.92 3.09 -18.73
N ALA A 214 -6.00 2.42 -18.32
CA ALA A 214 -7.38 2.84 -18.54
C ALA A 214 -7.91 3.84 -17.51
N ILE A 215 -7.16 4.20 -16.45
CA ILE A 215 -7.61 5.18 -15.45
C ILE A 215 -7.86 6.53 -16.15
N PRO A 216 -9.07 7.11 -16.07
CA PRO A 216 -9.33 8.43 -16.65
C PRO A 216 -8.55 9.53 -15.92
N ASP A 217 -8.15 10.55 -16.62
CA ASP A 217 -7.41 11.67 -16.04
C ASP A 217 -8.14 12.33 -14.85
N TRP A 218 -9.44 12.50 -14.95
CA TRP A 218 -10.23 13.06 -13.84
C TRP A 218 -10.13 12.20 -12.55
N ALA A 219 -10.04 10.87 -12.69
CA ALA A 219 -9.92 9.98 -11.53
C ALA A 219 -8.50 10.05 -10.93
N MET A 220 -7.47 10.23 -11.78
CA MET A 220 -6.11 10.50 -11.32
C MET A 220 -6.06 11.77 -10.48
N TYR A 221 -6.58 12.88 -11.00
CA TYR A 221 -6.63 14.14 -10.24
C TYR A 221 -7.45 13.99 -8.96
N ALA A 222 -8.64 13.39 -9.01
CA ALA A 222 -9.48 13.20 -7.83
C ALA A 222 -8.81 12.36 -6.73
N ALA A 223 -7.95 11.41 -7.09
CA ALA A 223 -7.20 10.61 -6.12
C ALA A 223 -5.96 11.33 -5.56
N MET A 224 -5.26 12.11 -6.40
CA MET A 224 -3.92 12.61 -6.10
C MET A 224 -3.86 14.09 -5.75
N THR A 225 -4.89 14.89 -6.06
CA THR A 225 -4.92 16.30 -5.71
C THR A 225 -5.96 16.57 -4.62
N PHE A 226 -5.63 17.54 -3.77
CA PHE A 226 -6.45 17.98 -2.67
C PHE A 226 -6.68 19.49 -2.82
N ASP A 227 -7.74 20.02 -2.20
CA ASP A 227 -8.09 21.44 -2.31
C ASP A 227 -7.09 22.36 -1.58
N ASP A 228 -6.15 21.78 -0.81
CA ASP A 228 -5.14 22.49 -0.03
C ASP A 228 -3.81 21.70 0.00
N ASN A 229 -2.80 22.29 0.62
CA ASN A 229 -1.55 21.61 0.89
C ASN A 229 -1.78 20.42 1.85
N VAL A 230 -1.07 19.32 1.61
CA VAL A 230 -1.07 18.15 2.51
C VAL A 230 0.26 18.13 3.26
N GLY A 231 0.24 18.53 4.54
CA GLY A 231 1.47 18.77 5.27
C GLY A 231 2.33 19.85 4.59
N SER A 232 3.55 19.48 4.23
CA SER A 232 4.46 20.37 3.49
C SER A 232 4.37 20.22 1.96
N VAL A 233 3.53 19.31 1.45
CA VAL A 233 3.35 19.08 0.01
C VAL A 233 2.36 20.09 -0.56
N THR A 234 2.85 20.93 -1.45
CA THR A 234 2.06 22.00 -2.09
C THR A 234 1.12 21.44 -3.16
N ILE A 235 0.07 22.21 -3.47
CA ILE A 235 -0.86 21.87 -4.57
C ILE A 235 -0.09 21.69 -5.89
N ALA A 236 0.92 22.51 -6.17
CA ALA A 236 1.73 22.40 -7.38
C ALA A 236 2.49 21.07 -7.47
N GLU A 237 3.10 20.62 -6.35
CA GLU A 237 3.77 19.32 -6.28
C GLU A 237 2.77 18.15 -6.42
N GLN A 238 1.54 18.28 -5.91
CA GLN A 238 0.50 17.27 -6.10
C GLN A 238 0.13 17.09 -7.57
N TYR A 239 -0.02 18.20 -8.31
CA TYR A 239 -0.24 18.16 -9.75
C TYR A 239 0.97 17.59 -10.49
N GLU A 240 2.17 18.00 -10.14
CA GLU A 240 3.40 17.52 -10.79
C GLU A 240 3.55 16.00 -10.67
N VAL A 241 3.39 15.42 -9.47
CA VAL A 241 3.48 13.97 -9.31
C VAL A 241 2.34 13.24 -10.00
N CYS A 242 1.15 13.84 -10.07
CA CYS A 242 0.03 13.28 -10.84
C CYS A 242 0.38 13.16 -12.33
N GLU A 243 0.94 14.22 -12.95
CA GLU A 243 1.37 14.19 -14.33
C GLU A 243 2.49 13.17 -14.57
N ILE A 244 3.46 13.07 -13.66
CA ILE A 244 4.53 12.05 -13.73
C ILE A 244 3.92 10.64 -13.73
N LEU A 245 2.96 10.34 -12.87
CA LEU A 245 2.32 9.01 -12.85
C LEU A 245 1.50 8.74 -14.12
N LYS A 246 0.89 9.76 -14.70
CA LYS A 246 0.20 9.63 -16.02
C LYS A 246 1.17 9.24 -17.11
N ASP A 247 2.33 9.89 -17.15
CA ASP A 247 3.38 9.57 -18.12
C ASP A 247 4.01 8.20 -17.86
N ARG A 248 4.18 7.82 -16.59
CA ARG A 248 4.77 6.57 -16.16
C ARG A 248 4.00 5.33 -16.64
N ARG A 249 2.71 5.45 -16.96
CA ARG A 249 1.91 4.37 -17.58
C ARG A 249 2.51 3.87 -18.90
N ARG A 250 3.20 4.74 -19.64
CA ARG A 250 3.72 4.43 -20.98
C ARG A 250 4.82 3.38 -20.98
N PHE A 251 5.58 3.29 -19.89
CA PHE A 251 6.69 2.34 -19.73
C PHE A 251 6.46 1.32 -18.61
N LEU A 252 5.25 1.29 -18.04
CA LEU A 252 4.92 0.38 -16.94
C LEU A 252 5.10 -1.09 -17.35
N ARG A 253 4.74 -1.46 -18.57
CA ARG A 253 4.93 -2.83 -19.09
C ARG A 253 6.41 -3.23 -19.10
N GLU A 254 7.29 -2.35 -19.60
CA GLU A 254 8.73 -2.57 -19.62
C GLU A 254 9.31 -2.72 -18.20
N MET A 255 8.84 -1.87 -17.27
CA MET A 255 9.24 -1.95 -15.87
C MET A 255 8.85 -3.29 -15.25
N VAL A 256 7.61 -3.73 -15.47
CA VAL A 256 7.08 -5.01 -14.97
C VAL A 256 7.88 -6.18 -15.53
N GLU A 257 8.15 -6.20 -16.83
CA GLU A 257 8.96 -7.25 -17.48
C GLU A 257 10.38 -7.30 -16.91
N ARG A 258 11.01 -6.16 -16.69
CA ARG A 258 12.37 -6.07 -16.16
C ARG A 258 12.47 -6.45 -14.69
N VAL A 259 11.49 -6.05 -13.85
CA VAL A 259 11.59 -6.16 -12.40
C VAL A 259 10.96 -7.44 -11.88
N LEU A 260 9.89 -7.93 -12.51
CA LEU A 260 9.13 -9.08 -11.99
C LEU A 260 9.49 -10.40 -12.67
N PHE A 261 10.09 -10.35 -13.88
CA PHE A 261 10.41 -11.55 -14.67
C PHE A 261 11.87 -11.60 -15.07
#